data_d37434928b7bd8c68e5dd3fb2f364acf
#
_entry.id   d37434928b7bd8c68e5dd3fb2f364acf
#
_cell.length_a   1.000
_cell.length_b   1.000
_cell.length_c   1.000
_cell.angle_alpha   90.00
_cell.angle_beta   90.00
_cell.angle_gamma   90.00
#
_symmetry.space_group_name_H-M   'P 1'
#
loop_
_entity.id
_entity.type
_entity.pdbx_description
1 polymer ?
#
loop_
_entity_poly.entity_id
_entity_poly.type
_entity_poly.pdbx_seq_one_letter_code
_entity_poly.pdbx_strand_id
1 'polypeptide(L)'
;MSQDPKNKPVDSTTPSQPPPSSSPSAKAAAPPAKKETEVPAFEKGLVSQIISRFGDDKIKVAYIRPLRMKVNVDPLDMVEVATFIRDNLGFDHAESVTGIDYPKDNQIEVIYQLASYSKDDIAAHILSLTTRTSRDDARLPTLINVYKSAEYHERETFEMLGVYFEGHPRNERFLLPEDWADLPPLRKEFRIRGR
;
A
#
# COMPACT_ATOMS: atom_id res chain seq x y z
N MET A 1 25.04 3.01 -76.50
CA MET A 1 23.88 2.40 -77.20
C MET A 1 22.81 2.29 -76.16
N SER A 2 21.94 3.22 -76.18
CA SER A 2 20.54 3.21 -76.65
C SER A 2 19.66 2.63 -75.54
N GLN A 3 18.64 3.18 -75.10
CA GLN A 3 17.79 4.38 -75.29
C GLN A 3 16.75 4.38 -74.18
N ASP A 4 16.48 5.52 -73.62
CA ASP A 4 15.17 5.84 -73.05
C ASP A 4 14.10 5.72 -74.21
N PRO A 5 12.79 5.59 -73.89
CA PRO A 5 12.06 6.77 -73.51
C PRO A 5 10.71 6.58 -72.74
N LYS A 6 10.27 7.71 -72.18
CA LYS A 6 8.89 8.26 -72.13
C LYS A 6 7.98 7.77 -71.04
N ASN A 7 7.69 8.61 -70.05
CA ASN A 7 6.84 9.81 -70.04
C ASN A 7 5.35 9.51 -70.18
N LYS A 8 4.58 9.74 -69.07
CA LYS A 8 3.59 10.83 -68.97
C LYS A 8 2.72 10.70 -67.71
N PRO A 9 2.15 11.80 -67.26
CA PRO A 9 1.64 11.99 -65.89
C PRO A 9 0.13 11.70 -65.83
N VAL A 10 -0.35 11.29 -64.64
CA VAL A 10 -1.80 11.33 -64.34
C VAL A 10 -1.97 11.70 -62.88
N ASP A 11 -2.45 12.82 -62.78
CA ASP A 11 -3.71 13.28 -62.17
C ASP A 11 -3.78 13.35 -60.67
N SER A 12 -3.96 14.58 -60.27
CA SER A 12 -4.39 15.09 -58.99
C SER A 12 -5.71 14.46 -58.55
N THR A 13 -5.69 13.74 -57.44
CA THR A 13 -6.93 13.49 -56.66
C THR A 13 -6.70 13.82 -55.20
N THR A 14 -7.26 14.93 -54.82
CA THR A 14 -7.42 15.40 -53.44
C THR A 14 -8.14 14.36 -52.61
N PRO A 15 -7.63 13.95 -51.44
CA PRO A 15 -8.43 13.19 -50.51
C PRO A 15 -9.41 14.15 -49.77
N SER A 16 -10.66 13.89 -49.97
CA SER A 16 -11.79 14.52 -49.23
C SER A 16 -11.67 14.30 -47.74
N GLN A 17 -11.80 15.36 -46.99
CA GLN A 17 -11.98 15.36 -45.53
C GLN A 17 -13.23 14.54 -45.17
N PRO A 18 -13.19 13.70 -44.11
CA PRO A 18 -14.39 13.16 -43.50
C PRO A 18 -15.12 14.25 -42.71
N PRO A 19 -16.45 14.18 -42.58
CA PRO A 19 -17.27 15.19 -41.90
C PRO A 19 -17.05 15.14 -40.39
N PRO A 20 -17.25 16.24 -39.64
CA PRO A 20 -17.09 16.28 -38.20
C PRO A 20 -18.19 15.45 -37.53
N SER A 21 -17.78 14.38 -36.86
CA SER A 21 -18.66 13.61 -35.98
C SER A 21 -18.98 14.45 -34.72
N SER A 22 -20.18 14.93 -34.63
CA SER A 22 -20.73 15.48 -33.40
C SER A 22 -20.96 14.35 -32.40
N SER A 23 -20.03 14.20 -31.45
CA SER A 23 -20.25 13.39 -30.28
C SER A 23 -21.14 14.13 -29.29
N PRO A 24 -22.23 13.54 -28.79
CA PRO A 24 -22.98 14.14 -27.70
C PRO A 24 -22.15 14.13 -26.43
N SER A 25 -21.98 15.29 -25.82
CA SER A 25 -21.40 15.52 -24.51
C SER A 25 -22.05 14.59 -23.49
N ALA A 26 -21.33 13.54 -23.09
CA ALA A 26 -21.74 12.70 -21.99
C ALA A 26 -21.65 13.52 -20.70
N LYS A 27 -22.81 13.89 -20.19
CA LYS A 27 -23.02 14.49 -18.88
C LYS A 27 -22.33 13.59 -17.85
N ALA A 28 -21.27 14.08 -17.21
CA ALA A 28 -20.57 13.37 -16.15
C ALA A 28 -21.59 12.98 -15.08
N ALA A 29 -21.81 11.69 -14.94
CA ALA A 29 -22.61 11.15 -13.86
C ALA A 29 -21.91 11.47 -12.54
N ALA A 30 -22.65 12.10 -11.63
CA ALA A 30 -22.20 12.33 -10.26
C ALA A 30 -21.77 10.99 -9.63
N PRO A 31 -20.69 10.98 -8.80
CA PRO A 31 -20.28 9.76 -8.14
C PRO A 31 -21.44 9.23 -7.29
N PRO A 32 -21.68 7.89 -7.27
CA PRO A 32 -22.76 7.31 -6.49
C PRO A 32 -22.58 7.69 -5.01
N ALA A 33 -23.65 8.18 -4.41
CA ALA A 33 -23.71 8.49 -2.98
C ALA A 33 -23.21 7.27 -2.20
N LYS A 34 -22.26 7.49 -1.28
CA LYS A 34 -21.77 6.47 -0.36
C LYS A 34 -23.00 5.94 0.41
N LYS A 35 -23.45 4.73 0.05
CA LYS A 35 -24.36 3.99 0.92
C LYS A 35 -23.63 3.85 2.26
N GLU A 36 -24.21 4.32 3.33
CA GLU A 36 -23.80 3.97 4.69
C GLU A 36 -23.92 2.46 4.79
N THR A 37 -22.81 1.77 4.62
CA THR A 37 -22.74 0.32 4.79
C THR A 37 -22.81 0.12 6.30
N GLU A 38 -23.86 -0.54 6.78
CA GLU A 38 -23.95 -0.96 8.18
C GLU A 38 -22.64 -1.65 8.55
N VAL A 39 -22.04 -1.20 9.65
CA VAL A 39 -20.76 -1.74 10.12
C VAL A 39 -21.01 -3.19 10.55
N PRO A 40 -20.34 -4.19 9.94
CA PRO A 40 -20.59 -5.58 10.24
C PRO A 40 -20.34 -5.86 11.73
N ALA A 41 -21.28 -6.51 12.38
CA ALA A 41 -21.25 -6.73 13.84
C ALA A 41 -20.05 -7.56 14.30
N PHE A 42 -19.63 -8.52 13.49
CA PHE A 42 -18.50 -9.41 13.80
C PHE A 42 -17.18 -8.64 13.83
N GLU A 43 -16.87 -7.90 12.77
CA GLU A 43 -15.63 -7.10 12.66
C GLU A 43 -15.60 -5.98 13.69
N LYS A 44 -16.77 -5.37 13.99
CA LYS A 44 -16.90 -4.41 15.08
C LYS A 44 -16.57 -5.06 16.43
N GLY A 45 -16.99 -6.29 16.65
CA GLY A 45 -16.68 -7.07 17.86
C GLY A 45 -15.18 -7.31 18.03
N LEU A 46 -14.48 -7.68 16.95
CA LEU A 46 -13.01 -7.85 16.97
C LEU A 46 -12.29 -6.55 17.31
N VAL A 47 -12.64 -5.46 16.64
CA VAL A 47 -12.02 -4.14 16.90
C VAL A 47 -12.35 -3.65 18.32
N SER A 48 -13.57 -3.87 18.81
CA SER A 48 -13.95 -3.49 20.16
C SER A 48 -13.14 -4.22 21.24
N GLN A 49 -12.69 -5.46 21.01
CA GLN A 49 -11.80 -6.16 21.93
C GLN A 49 -10.43 -5.48 22.02
N ILE A 50 -9.88 -5.01 20.89
CA ILE A 50 -8.62 -4.27 20.86
C ILE A 50 -8.78 -2.96 21.66
N ILE A 51 -9.83 -2.21 21.38
CA ILE A 51 -10.13 -0.93 22.05
C ILE A 51 -10.32 -1.14 23.56
N SER A 52 -11.08 -2.16 23.96
CA SER A 52 -11.34 -2.45 25.37
C SER A 52 -10.06 -2.78 26.14
N ARG A 53 -9.06 -3.37 25.47
CA ARG A 53 -7.78 -3.74 26.08
C ARG A 53 -6.80 -2.56 26.18
N PHE A 54 -6.74 -1.71 25.14
CA PHE A 54 -5.70 -0.68 25.02
C PHE A 54 -6.22 0.76 25.17
N GLY A 55 -7.52 0.99 25.03
CA GLY A 55 -8.15 2.31 25.08
C GLY A 55 -8.28 2.99 23.71
N ASP A 56 -9.24 3.90 23.59
CA ASP A 56 -9.51 4.67 22.38
C ASP A 56 -8.42 5.72 22.08
N ASP A 57 -7.64 6.10 23.05
CA ASP A 57 -6.52 7.03 22.94
C ASP A 57 -5.35 6.41 22.18
N LYS A 58 -5.10 5.11 22.34
CA LYS A 58 -4.02 4.36 21.69
C LYS A 58 -4.42 3.76 20.35
N ILE A 59 -5.69 3.39 20.20
CA ILE A 59 -6.22 2.69 19.02
C ILE A 59 -7.16 3.60 18.24
N LYS A 60 -6.75 4.04 17.05
CA LYS A 60 -7.60 4.84 16.17
C LYS A 60 -8.13 3.97 15.03
N VAL A 61 -9.44 3.73 15.03
CA VAL A 61 -10.09 2.96 13.97
C VAL A 61 -10.18 3.81 12.70
N ALA A 62 -9.53 3.36 11.63
CA ALA A 62 -9.61 4.04 10.35
C ALA A 62 -10.85 3.62 9.55
N TYR A 63 -11.15 2.33 9.51
CA TYR A 63 -12.39 1.80 8.97
C TYR A 63 -12.68 0.38 9.45
N ILE A 64 -13.97 0.04 9.43
CA ILE A 64 -14.48 -1.34 9.57
C ILE A 64 -15.40 -1.60 8.37
N ARG A 65 -15.12 -2.64 7.60
CA ARG A 65 -15.87 -3.10 6.43
C ARG A 65 -15.99 -4.62 6.48
N PRO A 66 -16.90 -5.22 5.69
CA PRO A 66 -16.97 -6.67 5.60
C PRO A 66 -15.60 -7.28 5.27
N LEU A 67 -15.14 -8.20 6.10
CA LEU A 67 -13.84 -8.90 6.00
C LEU A 67 -12.59 -8.02 6.06
N ARG A 68 -12.72 -6.72 6.32
CA ARG A 68 -11.58 -5.79 6.32
C ARG A 68 -11.68 -4.77 7.44
N MET A 69 -10.65 -4.70 8.27
CA MET A 69 -10.53 -3.74 9.37
C MET A 69 -9.20 -3.02 9.26
N LYS A 70 -9.16 -1.74 9.62
CA LYS A 70 -7.90 -0.99 9.72
C LYS A 70 -7.86 -0.21 11.02
N VAL A 71 -6.81 -0.45 11.79
CA VAL A 71 -6.52 0.24 13.05
C VAL A 71 -5.14 0.90 12.99
N ASN A 72 -5.06 2.12 13.48
CA ASN A 72 -3.81 2.86 13.61
C ASN A 72 -3.38 2.83 15.08
N VAL A 73 -2.09 2.59 15.30
CA VAL A 73 -1.48 2.42 16.61
C VAL A 73 -0.21 3.27 16.68
N ASP A 74 0.09 3.79 17.86
CA ASP A 74 1.35 4.49 18.10
C ASP A 74 2.54 3.51 17.97
N PRO A 75 3.68 3.93 17.42
CA PRO A 75 4.88 3.08 17.30
C PRO A 75 5.28 2.37 18.59
N LEU A 76 5.12 3.03 19.74
CA LEU A 76 5.50 2.48 21.05
C LEU A 76 4.61 1.31 21.49
N ASP A 77 3.36 1.28 21.08
CA ASP A 77 2.39 0.26 21.46
C ASP A 77 2.30 -0.89 20.42
N MET A 78 2.98 -0.79 19.28
CA MET A 78 2.88 -1.73 18.15
C MET A 78 3.13 -3.18 18.52
N VAL A 79 4.17 -3.46 19.29
CA VAL A 79 4.56 -4.83 19.66
C VAL A 79 3.51 -5.45 20.59
N GLU A 80 3.03 -4.69 21.57
CA GLU A 80 2.04 -5.17 22.53
C GLU A 80 0.69 -5.43 21.86
N VAL A 81 0.25 -4.49 21.01
CA VAL A 81 -1.01 -4.62 20.25
C VAL A 81 -0.93 -5.79 19.26
N ALA A 82 0.17 -5.92 18.52
CA ALA A 82 0.38 -7.02 17.58
C ALA A 82 0.37 -8.39 18.29
N THR A 83 1.00 -8.48 19.46
CA THR A 83 1.01 -9.69 20.28
C THR A 83 -0.41 -10.06 20.74
N PHE A 84 -1.19 -9.08 21.22
CA PHE A 84 -2.58 -9.30 21.60
C PHE A 84 -3.44 -9.77 20.40
N ILE A 85 -3.28 -9.16 19.24
CA ILE A 85 -4.00 -9.52 18.01
C ILE A 85 -3.69 -10.97 17.62
N ARG A 86 -2.43 -11.40 17.71
CA ARG A 86 -2.02 -12.78 17.44
C ARG A 86 -2.62 -13.75 18.46
N ASP A 87 -2.38 -13.50 19.74
CA ASP A 87 -2.64 -14.49 20.78
C ASP A 87 -4.11 -14.58 21.18
N ASN A 88 -4.83 -13.47 21.18
CA ASN A 88 -6.22 -13.40 21.63
C ASN A 88 -7.23 -13.43 20.49
N LEU A 89 -6.98 -12.72 19.38
CA LEU A 89 -7.89 -12.69 18.25
C LEU A 89 -7.58 -13.80 17.25
N GLY A 90 -6.34 -14.27 17.17
CA GLY A 90 -5.93 -15.37 16.29
C GLY A 90 -5.49 -14.97 14.89
N PHE A 91 -5.14 -13.71 14.68
CA PHE A 91 -4.45 -13.28 13.46
C PHE A 91 -2.96 -13.65 13.59
N ASP A 92 -2.62 -14.84 13.19
CA ASP A 92 -1.34 -15.49 13.45
C ASP A 92 -0.29 -15.29 12.35
N HIS A 93 -0.66 -14.65 11.26
CA HIS A 93 0.22 -14.45 10.11
C HIS A 93 0.21 -13.00 9.60
N ALA A 94 1.39 -12.46 9.27
CA ALA A 94 1.52 -11.23 8.52
C ALA A 94 1.67 -11.59 7.03
N GLU A 95 0.62 -11.30 6.24
CA GLU A 95 0.60 -11.54 4.79
C GLU A 95 1.55 -10.65 4.02
N SER A 96 1.66 -9.41 4.47
CA SER A 96 2.56 -8.42 3.91
C SER A 96 2.84 -7.28 4.86
N VAL A 97 4.00 -6.64 4.70
CA VAL A 97 4.31 -5.35 5.30
C VAL A 97 4.57 -4.37 4.18
N THR A 98 3.82 -3.30 4.14
CA THR A 98 3.93 -2.29 3.09
C THR A 98 4.02 -0.90 3.70
N GLY A 99 4.57 0.06 2.95
CA GLY A 99 4.68 1.43 3.40
C GLY A 99 4.12 2.43 2.41
N ILE A 100 3.68 3.56 2.93
CA ILE A 100 3.19 4.69 2.14
C ILE A 100 3.92 5.95 2.57
N ASP A 101 4.51 6.64 1.60
CA ASP A 101 5.18 7.91 1.82
C ASP A 101 4.19 9.08 1.72
N TYR A 102 4.11 9.89 2.79
CA TYR A 102 3.32 11.12 2.90
C TYR A 102 4.21 12.35 3.03
N PRO A 103 4.78 12.89 1.93
CA PRO A 103 5.71 14.02 2.00
C PRO A 103 5.11 15.29 2.60
N LYS A 104 3.81 15.54 2.40
CA LYS A 104 3.11 16.71 2.94
C LYS A 104 3.02 16.70 4.46
N ASP A 105 2.91 15.52 5.04
CA ASP A 105 2.77 15.32 6.48
C ASP A 105 4.14 15.05 7.13
N ASN A 106 5.20 14.92 6.34
CA ASN A 106 6.54 14.47 6.74
C ASN A 106 6.50 13.11 7.45
N GLN A 107 5.66 12.19 6.99
CA GLN A 107 5.45 10.89 7.62
C GLN A 107 5.55 9.74 6.61
N ILE A 108 5.91 8.56 7.13
CA ILE A 108 5.76 7.26 6.47
C ILE A 108 4.77 6.45 7.29
N GLU A 109 3.75 5.90 6.64
CA GLU A 109 2.82 4.94 7.23
C GLU A 109 3.29 3.54 6.87
N VAL A 110 3.44 2.66 7.86
CA VAL A 110 3.73 1.24 7.66
C VAL A 110 2.48 0.44 8.04
N ILE A 111 2.13 -0.52 7.19
CA ILE A 111 0.90 -1.31 7.24
C ILE A 111 1.26 -2.78 7.26
N TYR A 112 0.91 -3.47 8.35
CA TYR A 112 0.95 -4.92 8.45
C TYR A 112 -0.43 -5.48 8.11
N GLN A 113 -0.53 -6.27 7.06
CA GLN A 113 -1.75 -6.99 6.70
C GLN A 113 -1.75 -8.32 7.45
N LEU A 114 -2.60 -8.44 8.45
CA LEU A 114 -2.67 -9.61 9.31
C LEU A 114 -3.85 -10.50 8.92
N ALA A 115 -3.60 -11.80 8.83
CA ALA A 115 -4.56 -12.83 8.53
C ALA A 115 -4.48 -14.00 9.52
N SER A 116 -5.39 -14.94 9.44
CA SER A 116 -5.38 -16.16 10.23
C SER A 116 -5.31 -17.39 9.35
N TYR A 117 -4.37 -18.29 9.68
CA TYR A 117 -4.28 -19.63 9.09
C TYR A 117 -4.75 -20.73 10.04
N SER A 118 -4.87 -20.41 11.34
CA SER A 118 -5.26 -21.39 12.37
C SER A 118 -6.74 -21.38 12.71
N LYS A 119 -7.50 -20.32 12.36
CA LYS A 119 -8.92 -20.15 12.70
C LYS A 119 -9.78 -19.94 11.47
N ASP A 120 -10.65 -20.91 11.15
CA ASP A 120 -11.51 -20.88 9.97
C ASP A 120 -12.53 -19.76 9.98
N ASP A 121 -13.03 -19.35 11.16
CA ASP A 121 -14.03 -18.29 11.32
C ASP A 121 -13.54 -16.89 10.93
N ILE A 122 -12.23 -16.68 10.98
CA ILE A 122 -11.61 -15.41 10.59
C ILE A 122 -10.65 -15.56 9.39
N ALA A 123 -10.56 -16.73 8.76
CA ALA A 123 -9.63 -16.99 7.66
C ALA A 123 -9.81 -16.06 6.44
N ALA A 124 -11.03 -15.57 6.20
CA ALA A 124 -11.31 -14.59 5.14
C ALA A 124 -11.08 -13.14 5.55
N HIS A 125 -10.81 -12.88 6.84
CA HIS A 125 -10.66 -11.53 7.36
C HIS A 125 -9.20 -11.04 7.28
N ILE A 126 -9.04 -9.77 6.93
CA ILE A 126 -7.75 -9.08 7.00
C ILE A 126 -7.85 -7.91 7.99
N LEU A 127 -6.96 -7.89 8.95
CA LEU A 127 -6.78 -6.78 9.87
C LEU A 127 -5.51 -6.01 9.49
N SER A 128 -5.68 -4.78 9.03
CA SER A 128 -4.56 -3.88 8.72
C SER A 128 -4.14 -3.15 10.00
N LEU A 129 -3.04 -3.58 10.59
CA LEU A 129 -2.41 -2.90 11.72
C LEU A 129 -1.43 -1.88 11.17
N THR A 130 -1.62 -0.60 11.49
CA THR A 130 -0.84 0.48 10.91
C THR A 130 -0.22 1.38 11.95
N THR A 131 0.93 1.93 11.60
CA THR A 131 1.59 2.95 12.41
C THR A 131 2.24 3.99 11.51
N ARG A 132 2.54 5.16 12.06
CA ARG A 132 3.24 6.23 11.35
C ARG A 132 4.51 6.63 12.07
N THR A 133 5.55 6.92 11.30
CA THR A 133 6.82 7.44 11.79
C THR A 133 7.25 8.65 10.99
N SER A 134 8.19 9.43 11.52
CA SER A 134 8.79 10.56 10.77
C SER A 134 9.54 10.08 9.53
N ARG A 135 9.55 10.87 8.46
CA ARG A 135 10.38 10.61 7.28
C ARG A 135 11.87 10.84 7.52
N ASP A 136 12.18 11.76 8.43
CA ASP A 136 13.56 12.17 8.70
C ASP A 136 14.30 11.16 9.58
N ASP A 137 13.59 10.55 10.53
CA ASP A 137 14.09 9.45 11.36
C ASP A 137 13.04 8.34 11.39
N ALA A 138 12.99 7.59 10.30
CA ALA A 138 12.00 6.55 10.10
C ALA A 138 12.38 5.27 10.86
N ARG A 139 12.03 5.20 12.15
CA ARG A 139 12.30 4.06 13.01
C ARG A 139 11.01 3.48 13.57
N LEU A 140 10.93 2.16 13.61
CA LEU A 140 9.81 1.40 14.16
C LEU A 140 10.33 0.15 14.86
N PRO A 141 9.66 -0.36 15.89
CA PRO A 141 10.00 -1.66 16.45
C PRO A 141 9.67 -2.76 15.42
N THR A 142 10.54 -3.76 15.33
CA THR A 142 10.28 -4.95 14.50
C THR A 142 9.16 -5.80 15.09
N LEU A 143 8.34 -6.38 14.24
CA LEU A 143 7.35 -7.39 14.65
C LEU A 143 7.79 -8.84 14.33
N ILE A 144 9.06 -9.06 13.97
CA ILE A 144 9.58 -10.40 13.62
C ILE A 144 9.42 -11.42 14.74
N ASN A 145 9.46 -10.97 16.01
CA ASN A 145 9.26 -11.84 17.17
C ASN A 145 7.78 -12.17 17.41
N VAL A 146 6.88 -11.41 16.83
CA VAL A 146 5.44 -11.66 16.82
C VAL A 146 5.06 -12.45 15.58
N TYR A 147 5.49 -12.00 14.41
CA TYR A 147 5.20 -12.61 13.09
C TYR A 147 6.50 -12.93 12.35
N LYS A 148 6.88 -14.18 12.30
CA LYS A 148 8.09 -14.62 11.56
C LYS A 148 8.03 -14.30 10.07
N SER A 149 6.84 -14.31 9.48
CA SER A 149 6.62 -13.94 8.08
C SER A 149 6.99 -12.50 7.76
N ALA A 150 7.03 -11.60 8.75
CA ALA A 150 7.38 -10.19 8.55
C ALA A 150 8.86 -9.98 8.18
N GLU A 151 9.76 -10.94 8.41
CA GLU A 151 11.22 -10.79 8.27
C GLU A 151 11.63 -10.16 6.93
N TYR A 152 11.22 -10.73 5.82
CA TYR A 152 11.60 -10.24 4.49
C TYR A 152 10.80 -9.01 4.07
N HIS A 153 9.56 -8.89 4.51
CA HIS A 153 8.72 -7.72 4.21
C HIS A 153 9.20 -6.44 4.92
N GLU A 154 9.69 -6.58 6.15
CA GLU A 154 10.32 -5.47 6.87
C GLU A 154 11.62 -5.03 6.18
N ARG A 155 12.44 -5.99 5.73
CA ARG A 155 13.66 -5.70 4.94
C ARG A 155 13.33 -5.00 3.61
N GLU A 156 12.29 -5.45 2.91
CA GLU A 156 11.79 -4.76 1.71
C GLU A 156 11.36 -3.33 2.02
N THR A 157 10.59 -3.12 3.09
CA THR A 157 10.14 -1.79 3.50
C THR A 157 11.33 -0.90 3.91
N PHE A 158 12.34 -1.47 4.57
CA PHE A 158 13.60 -0.77 4.84
C PHE A 158 14.30 -0.34 3.54
N GLU A 159 14.46 -1.25 2.58
CA GLU A 159 15.15 -0.95 1.33
C GLU A 159 14.39 0.06 0.46
N MET A 160 13.07 -0.08 0.36
CA MET A 160 12.22 0.70 -0.54
C MET A 160 11.85 2.09 0.00
N LEU A 161 11.74 2.24 1.32
CA LEU A 161 11.27 3.48 1.97
C LEU A 161 12.26 4.06 2.99
N GLY A 162 13.27 3.29 3.39
CA GLY A 162 14.24 3.69 4.39
C GLY A 162 13.69 3.67 5.82
N VAL A 163 12.75 2.77 6.13
CA VAL A 163 12.24 2.56 7.48
C VAL A 163 13.14 1.56 8.21
N TYR A 164 13.81 2.00 9.27
CA TYR A 164 14.65 1.13 10.09
C TYR A 164 13.82 0.40 11.14
N PHE A 165 13.91 -0.94 11.16
CA PHE A 165 13.19 -1.77 12.13
C PHE A 165 14.09 -2.13 13.32
N GLU A 166 13.86 -1.49 14.46
CA GLU A 166 14.64 -1.71 15.68
C GLU A 166 14.44 -3.13 16.22
N GLY A 167 15.55 -3.83 16.48
CA GLY A 167 15.54 -5.22 16.90
C GLY A 167 15.42 -6.24 15.78
N HIS A 168 15.31 -5.81 14.52
CA HIS A 168 15.36 -6.73 13.38
C HIS A 168 16.79 -7.26 13.21
N PRO A 169 17.01 -8.60 13.07
CA PRO A 169 18.34 -9.20 13.01
C PRO A 169 19.15 -8.80 11.78
N ARG A 170 18.48 -8.38 10.70
CA ARG A 170 19.09 -8.00 9.44
C ARG A 170 18.34 -6.84 8.77
N ASN A 171 18.67 -5.60 9.14
CA ASN A 171 18.25 -4.40 8.36
C ASN A 171 19.25 -4.21 7.20
N GLU A 172 19.23 -5.12 6.25
CA GLU A 172 20.12 -5.16 5.10
C GLU A 172 19.31 -5.18 3.81
N ARG A 173 19.82 -4.52 2.80
CA ARG A 173 19.26 -4.52 1.44
C ARG A 173 19.43 -5.91 0.83
N PHE A 174 18.52 -6.33 -0.06
CA PHE A 174 18.59 -7.64 -0.71
C PHE A 174 17.90 -7.70 -2.09
N LEU A 175 17.15 -6.67 -2.50
CA LEU A 175 16.41 -6.66 -3.75
C LEU A 175 17.09 -5.86 -4.85
N LEU A 176 17.67 -4.70 -4.49
CA LEU A 176 18.19 -3.75 -5.46
C LEU A 176 19.71 -3.85 -5.56
N PRO A 177 20.28 -3.52 -6.76
CA PRO A 177 21.71 -3.40 -6.95
C PRO A 177 22.34 -2.34 -6.01
N GLU A 178 23.64 -2.47 -5.76
CA GLU A 178 24.36 -1.58 -4.82
C GLU A 178 24.37 -0.11 -5.27
N ASP A 179 24.35 0.15 -6.57
CA ASP A 179 24.34 1.49 -7.16
C ASP A 179 23.01 2.25 -6.96
N TRP A 180 21.97 1.59 -6.41
CA TRP A 180 20.68 2.19 -6.06
C TRP A 180 20.61 2.62 -4.56
N ALA A 181 21.76 2.75 -3.88
CA ALA A 181 21.78 2.93 -2.44
C ALA A 181 21.36 4.32 -1.93
N ASP A 182 21.45 5.38 -2.75
CA ASP A 182 21.41 6.76 -2.27
C ASP A 182 20.05 7.23 -1.76
N LEU A 183 18.94 6.80 -2.41
CA LEU A 183 17.59 7.22 -2.04
C LEU A 183 16.61 6.05 -2.21
N PRO A 184 15.81 5.73 -1.19
CA PRO A 184 14.82 4.68 -1.27
C PRO A 184 13.83 4.91 -2.43
N PRO A 185 13.64 3.92 -3.33
CA PRO A 185 12.96 4.15 -4.62
C PRO A 185 11.44 4.39 -4.52
N LEU A 186 10.80 4.02 -3.41
CA LEU A 186 9.38 4.30 -3.19
C LEU A 186 9.10 5.63 -2.50
N ARG A 187 10.13 6.40 -2.14
CA ARG A 187 9.93 7.78 -1.71
C ARG A 187 9.52 8.66 -2.88
N LYS A 188 8.60 9.58 -2.65
CA LYS A 188 7.98 10.41 -3.73
C LYS A 188 8.95 11.33 -4.44
N GLU A 189 10.06 11.71 -3.81
CA GLU A 189 11.13 12.50 -4.42
C GLU A 189 12.09 11.69 -5.29
N PHE A 190 12.06 10.36 -5.23
CA PHE A 190 12.93 9.52 -6.04
C PHE A 190 12.76 9.79 -7.53
N ARG A 191 13.88 9.91 -8.24
CA ARG A 191 13.93 10.05 -9.70
C ARG A 191 15.01 9.12 -10.25
N ILE A 192 14.68 8.40 -11.29
CA ILE A 192 15.63 7.55 -12.00
C ILE A 192 16.67 8.44 -12.66
N ARG A 193 17.97 8.18 -12.40
CA ARG A 193 19.07 8.91 -13.04
C ARG A 193 19.05 8.61 -14.56
N GLY A 194 19.05 9.65 -15.38
CA GLY A 194 19.14 9.51 -16.86
C GLY A 194 17.81 9.50 -17.60
N ARG A 195 16.70 9.90 -16.95
CA ARG A 195 15.44 10.20 -17.64
C ARG A 195 15.01 11.64 -17.44
#